data_f6b6c5ff630000e09c353b8ebb8af257
#
_entry.id   f6b6c5ff630000e09c353b8ebb8af257
#
_cell.length_a   1.000
_cell.length_b   1.000
_cell.length_c   1.000
_cell.angle_alpha   90.00
_cell.angle_beta   90.00
_cell.angle_gamma   90.00
#
_symmetry.space_group_name_H-M   'P 1'
#
loop_
_entity.id
_entity.type
_entity.pdbx_description
1 polymer ?
#
loop_
_entity_poly.entity_id
_entity_poly.type
_entity_poly.pdbx_seq_one_letter_code
_entity_poly.pdbx_strand_id
1 'polypeptide(L)'
;MLLGIDTGGTYTDAVLYDEAARTVVATAKSPTTHHDLAIGVCGAIDAVMAMGVIEPSAIELVSLSTTLATNALVEGKGRPVAAVIIGFDSDVVERAGLSEALGNDPAIFLHGGHDPHGSAAAPLDLARLADEVRAIDSRVEAFAVTAQFSVRNPEHELAAAEVVRELTGKPVTLSHHLSARLNGPKRAVTAILNSRLISIIDGLVRTTEAALADRGVNAPVMVVRGDGSLVSAAFVRERPIETILSGPAASLVGAAHLTGLDDAIISDIDRKSTRLNSSHQIISYAVFCLKK
;
A
#
# COMPACT_ATOMS: atom_id res chain seq x y z
N MET A 1 3.80 20.60 -15.57
CA MET A 1 5.00 20.00 -14.94
C MET A 1 4.58 18.90 -13.98
N LEU A 2 5.40 17.84 -13.87
CA LEU A 2 5.13 16.72 -12.99
C LEU A 2 6.23 16.61 -11.92
N LEU A 3 5.87 16.28 -10.69
CA LEU A 3 6.80 16.02 -9.60
C LEU A 3 6.75 14.54 -9.23
N GLY A 4 7.85 13.83 -9.42
CA GLY A 4 8.03 12.46 -8.97
C GLY A 4 8.76 12.43 -7.63
N ILE A 5 8.28 11.63 -6.67
CA ILE A 5 8.92 11.38 -5.37
C ILE A 5 9.06 9.89 -5.18
N ASP A 6 10.27 9.39 -4.93
CA ASP A 6 10.51 7.99 -4.57
C ASP A 6 11.09 7.89 -3.16
N THR A 7 10.32 7.33 -2.24
CA THR A 7 10.77 7.10 -0.87
C THR A 7 11.36 5.70 -0.76
N GLY A 8 12.68 5.64 -0.94
CA GLY A 8 13.44 4.41 -0.76
C GLY A 8 13.86 4.17 0.70
N GLY A 9 14.49 3.02 0.96
CA GLY A 9 14.95 2.65 2.31
C GLY A 9 16.15 3.47 2.82
N THR A 10 16.88 4.17 1.96
CA THR A 10 18.09 4.93 2.34
C THR A 10 17.98 6.39 1.93
N TYR A 11 17.42 6.68 0.78
CA TYR A 11 17.21 8.01 0.24
C TYR A 11 15.79 8.17 -0.27
N THR A 12 15.31 9.42 -0.20
CA THR A 12 14.12 9.91 -0.89
C THR A 12 14.60 10.76 -2.05
N ASP A 13 14.18 10.41 -3.24
CA ASP A 13 14.51 11.12 -4.48
C ASP A 13 13.31 11.98 -4.90
N ALA A 14 13.57 13.18 -5.45
CA ALA A 14 12.58 14.06 -6.06
C ALA A 14 13.03 14.48 -7.46
N VAL A 15 12.09 14.46 -8.41
CA VAL A 15 12.36 14.75 -9.82
C VAL A 15 11.27 15.67 -10.38
N LEU A 16 11.65 16.78 -11.01
CA LEU A 16 10.79 17.61 -11.83
C LEU A 16 10.91 17.18 -13.29
N TYR A 17 9.77 16.93 -13.91
CA TYR A 17 9.68 16.46 -15.28
C TYR A 17 8.76 17.35 -16.12
N ASP A 18 9.27 17.81 -17.27
CA ASP A 18 8.48 18.50 -18.27
C ASP A 18 7.89 17.49 -19.25
N GLU A 19 6.58 17.28 -19.17
CA GLU A 19 5.87 16.32 -20.00
C GLU A 19 5.83 16.77 -21.47
N ALA A 20 5.70 18.07 -21.72
CA ALA A 20 5.65 18.61 -23.07
C ALA A 20 7.01 18.51 -23.78
N ALA A 21 8.09 18.87 -23.09
CA ALA A 21 9.45 18.74 -23.59
C ALA A 21 10.01 17.31 -23.47
N ARG A 22 9.35 16.42 -22.71
CA ARG A 22 9.79 15.05 -22.39
C ARG A 22 11.20 15.00 -21.79
N THR A 23 11.49 15.93 -20.87
CA THR A 23 12.82 16.06 -20.27
C THR A 23 12.75 16.16 -18.75
N VAL A 24 13.78 15.63 -18.09
CA VAL A 24 14.01 15.86 -16.67
C VAL A 24 14.59 17.26 -16.51
N VAL A 25 13.91 18.10 -15.73
CA VAL A 25 14.27 19.52 -15.51
C VAL A 25 15.18 19.67 -14.31
N ALA A 26 14.87 18.94 -13.22
CA ALA A 26 15.66 18.98 -11.99
C ALA A 26 15.53 17.68 -11.23
N THR A 27 16.57 17.33 -10.47
CA THR A 27 16.57 16.16 -9.57
C THR A 27 17.22 16.52 -8.24
N ALA A 28 16.65 16.00 -7.16
CA ALA A 28 17.23 16.17 -5.83
C ALA A 28 17.11 14.89 -5.03
N LYS A 29 17.91 14.79 -3.97
CA LYS A 29 17.97 13.61 -3.10
C LYS A 29 18.16 14.06 -1.65
N SER A 30 17.41 13.40 -0.75
CA SER A 30 17.54 13.58 0.70
C SER A 30 17.66 12.22 1.40
N PRO A 31 18.40 12.08 2.50
CA PRO A 31 18.42 10.84 3.27
C PRO A 31 17.02 10.51 3.81
N THR A 32 16.59 9.25 3.68
CA THR A 32 15.34 8.78 4.28
C THR A 32 15.54 8.56 5.78
N THR A 33 14.71 9.19 6.61
CA THR A 33 14.73 9.03 8.06
C THR A 33 13.60 8.09 8.49
N HIS A 34 13.96 6.91 8.99
CA HIS A 34 12.99 5.86 9.34
C HIS A 34 12.11 6.19 10.57
N HIS A 35 12.61 7.04 11.47
CA HIS A 35 11.86 7.47 12.67
C HIS A 35 10.88 8.61 12.35
N ASP A 36 11.15 9.37 11.29
CA ASP A 36 10.28 10.43 10.80
C ASP A 36 10.47 10.61 9.29
N LEU A 37 9.54 10.06 8.54
CA LEU A 37 9.56 10.12 7.06
C LEU A 37 9.41 11.56 6.53
N ALA A 38 8.85 12.47 7.35
CA ALA A 38 8.69 13.87 6.96
C ALA A 38 10.02 14.51 6.61
N ILE A 39 11.07 14.23 7.38
CA ILE A 39 12.40 14.84 7.19
C ILE A 39 12.94 14.52 5.79
N GLY A 40 12.91 13.25 5.38
CA GLY A 40 13.40 12.82 4.08
C GLY A 40 12.56 13.36 2.92
N VAL A 41 11.23 13.27 3.04
CA VAL A 41 10.29 13.76 2.01
C VAL A 41 10.37 15.27 1.86
N CYS A 42 10.29 16.03 2.98
CA CYS A 42 10.42 17.49 2.96
C CYS A 42 11.77 17.91 2.39
N GLY A 43 12.87 17.27 2.85
CA GLY A 43 14.21 17.57 2.37
C GLY A 43 14.39 17.37 0.86
N ALA A 44 13.80 16.32 0.29
CA ALA A 44 13.86 16.08 -1.15
C ALA A 44 13.04 17.10 -1.95
N ILE A 45 11.83 17.43 -1.47
CA ILE A 45 10.97 18.45 -2.08
C ILE A 45 11.67 19.83 -2.00
N ASP A 46 12.18 20.23 -0.83
CA ASP A 46 12.88 21.50 -0.65
C ASP A 46 14.08 21.61 -1.58
N ALA A 47 14.88 20.55 -1.67
CA ALA A 47 16.07 20.55 -2.50
C ALA A 47 15.77 20.70 -3.99
N VAL A 48 14.72 20.04 -4.50
CA VAL A 48 14.32 20.17 -5.91
C VAL A 48 13.68 21.52 -6.20
N MET A 49 12.88 22.07 -5.28
CA MET A 49 12.24 23.37 -5.42
C MET A 49 13.24 24.53 -5.31
N ALA A 50 14.28 24.39 -4.45
CA ALA A 50 15.35 25.38 -4.28
C ALA A 50 16.18 25.62 -5.56
N MET A 51 16.09 24.72 -6.55
CA MET A 51 16.73 24.96 -7.86
C MET A 51 16.07 26.08 -8.65
N GLY A 52 14.91 26.61 -8.20
CA GLY A 52 14.26 27.80 -8.74
C GLY A 52 13.81 27.71 -10.19
N VAL A 53 13.62 26.48 -10.68
CA VAL A 53 13.33 26.24 -12.10
C VAL A 53 11.88 26.51 -12.45
N ILE A 54 10.97 26.34 -11.45
CA ILE A 54 9.51 26.49 -11.64
C ILE A 54 8.85 27.08 -10.40
N GLU A 55 7.69 27.71 -10.62
CA GLU A 55 6.77 28.08 -9.53
C GLU A 55 6.02 26.86 -9.03
N PRO A 56 5.73 26.73 -7.72
CA PRO A 56 5.01 25.61 -7.14
C PRO A 56 3.65 25.35 -7.80
N SER A 57 2.96 26.40 -8.22
CA SER A 57 1.66 26.35 -8.90
C SER A 57 1.70 25.73 -10.30
N ALA A 58 2.88 25.60 -10.90
CA ALA A 58 3.06 24.99 -12.20
C ALA A 58 3.12 23.45 -12.14
N ILE A 59 3.16 22.87 -10.93
CA ILE A 59 3.07 21.43 -10.75
C ILE A 59 1.61 21.00 -10.88
N GLU A 60 1.33 20.13 -11.83
CA GLU A 60 -0.02 19.65 -12.17
C GLU A 60 -0.34 18.30 -11.55
N LEU A 61 0.68 17.50 -11.26
CA LEU A 61 0.53 16.17 -10.65
C LEU A 61 1.79 15.81 -9.87
N VAL A 62 1.58 15.17 -8.71
CA VAL A 62 2.65 14.56 -7.92
C VAL A 62 2.49 13.05 -7.95
N SER A 63 3.53 12.32 -8.34
CA SER A 63 3.56 10.87 -8.23
C SER A 63 4.48 10.43 -7.10
N LEU A 64 3.98 9.53 -6.26
CA LEU A 64 4.69 8.98 -5.11
C LEU A 64 4.92 7.48 -5.31
N SER A 65 6.17 7.05 -5.33
CA SER A 65 6.54 5.63 -5.20
C SER A 65 7.25 5.38 -3.88
N THR A 66 7.22 4.13 -3.41
CA THR A 66 7.86 3.79 -2.15
C THR A 66 8.25 2.32 -2.06
N THR A 67 9.37 2.04 -1.41
CA THR A 67 9.75 0.67 -1.02
C THR A 67 9.31 0.33 0.41
N LEU A 68 8.64 1.24 1.12
CA LEU A 68 8.28 1.05 2.54
C LEU A 68 7.35 -0.15 2.75
N ALA A 69 6.33 -0.33 1.90
CA ALA A 69 5.42 -1.47 2.00
C ALA A 69 6.17 -2.80 1.85
N THR A 70 7.01 -2.90 0.83
CA THR A 70 7.82 -4.11 0.59
C THR A 70 8.78 -4.37 1.74
N ASN A 71 9.49 -3.34 2.22
CA ASN A 71 10.44 -3.46 3.31
C ASN A 71 9.75 -3.82 4.63
N ALA A 72 8.60 -3.20 4.94
CA ALA A 72 7.85 -3.50 6.16
C ALA A 72 7.43 -4.98 6.22
N LEU A 73 6.99 -5.56 5.11
CA LEU A 73 6.59 -6.97 5.08
C LEU A 73 7.80 -7.92 5.10
N VAL A 74 8.84 -7.65 4.31
CA VAL A 74 10.03 -8.51 4.23
C VAL A 74 10.82 -8.51 5.54
N GLU A 75 10.90 -7.36 6.22
CA GLU A 75 11.62 -7.21 7.48
C GLU A 75 10.75 -7.55 8.72
N GLY A 76 9.49 -7.92 8.53
CA GLY A 76 8.57 -8.18 9.63
C GLY A 76 8.24 -6.97 10.49
N LYS A 77 8.41 -5.76 9.95
CA LYS A 77 8.19 -4.46 10.63
C LYS A 77 6.78 -3.89 10.43
N GLY A 78 5.86 -4.69 9.93
CA GLY A 78 4.45 -4.31 9.84
C GLY A 78 3.85 -4.04 11.23
N ARG A 79 2.78 -3.25 11.28
CA ARG A 79 2.11 -2.94 12.56
C ARG A 79 1.36 -4.15 13.10
N PRO A 80 1.19 -4.26 14.43
CA PRO A 80 0.41 -5.33 15.04
C PRO A 80 -1.05 -5.29 14.58
N VAL A 81 -1.61 -6.43 14.20
CA VAL A 81 -2.98 -6.54 13.70
C VAL A 81 -3.71 -7.72 14.31
N ALA A 82 -5.04 -7.72 14.25
CA ALA A 82 -5.83 -8.90 14.57
C ALA A 82 -6.54 -9.42 13.32
N ALA A 83 -6.61 -10.74 13.17
CA ALA A 83 -7.43 -11.36 12.14
C ALA A 83 -8.77 -11.82 12.75
N VAL A 84 -9.89 -11.46 12.11
CA VAL A 84 -11.23 -12.00 12.37
C VAL A 84 -11.59 -12.92 11.22
N ILE A 85 -11.70 -14.20 11.50
CA ILE A 85 -11.84 -15.27 10.51
C ILE A 85 -13.19 -15.98 10.75
N ILE A 86 -14.09 -15.87 9.77
CA ILE A 86 -15.48 -16.27 9.89
C ILE A 86 -15.78 -17.43 8.93
N GLY A 87 -16.22 -18.57 9.48
CA GLY A 87 -16.65 -19.74 8.71
C GLY A 87 -15.51 -20.60 8.14
N PHE A 88 -14.29 -20.44 8.61
CA PHE A 88 -13.16 -21.29 8.25
C PHE A 88 -12.62 -22.03 9.47
N ASP A 89 -12.23 -23.28 9.27
CA ASP A 89 -11.44 -24.02 10.24
C ASP A 89 -10.00 -23.52 10.26
N SER A 90 -9.37 -23.52 11.41
CA SER A 90 -8.01 -23.00 11.61
C SER A 90 -6.97 -23.68 10.71
N ASP A 91 -7.09 -25.00 10.50
CA ASP A 91 -6.18 -25.78 9.68
C ASP A 91 -6.26 -25.41 8.17
N VAL A 92 -7.43 -24.96 7.70
CA VAL A 92 -7.61 -24.51 6.31
C VAL A 92 -6.90 -23.19 6.06
N VAL A 93 -6.95 -22.27 7.02
CA VAL A 93 -6.30 -20.96 6.90
C VAL A 93 -4.80 -21.08 7.14
N GLU A 94 -4.40 -21.99 8.04
CA GLU A 94 -2.99 -22.29 8.33
C GLU A 94 -2.25 -22.77 7.08
N ARG A 95 -2.85 -23.68 6.31
CA ARG A 95 -2.30 -24.14 5.03
C ARG A 95 -2.13 -23.02 3.98
N ALA A 96 -2.78 -21.88 4.17
CA ALA A 96 -2.60 -20.70 3.32
C ALA A 96 -1.50 -19.74 3.83
N GLY A 97 -0.85 -20.03 4.97
CA GLY A 97 0.20 -19.24 5.58
C GLY A 97 -0.29 -18.21 6.61
N LEU A 98 -1.38 -18.54 7.35
CA LEU A 98 -1.94 -17.64 8.36
C LEU A 98 -0.92 -17.32 9.47
N SER A 99 -0.29 -18.33 10.06
CA SER A 99 0.70 -18.15 11.13
C SER A 99 1.89 -17.34 10.68
N GLU A 100 2.35 -17.53 9.44
CA GLU A 100 3.43 -16.73 8.87
C GLU A 100 3.02 -15.25 8.73
N ALA A 101 1.79 -14.99 8.26
CA ALA A 101 1.26 -13.64 8.09
C ALA A 101 1.00 -12.92 9.41
N LEU A 102 0.52 -13.62 10.43
CA LEU A 102 0.22 -13.08 11.77
C LEU A 102 1.45 -13.01 12.69
N GLY A 103 2.36 -13.98 12.58
CA GLY A 103 3.42 -14.13 13.59
C GLY A 103 2.82 -14.36 14.99
N ASN A 104 3.03 -13.39 15.90
CA ASN A 104 2.50 -13.45 17.28
C ASN A 104 1.19 -12.65 17.47
N ASP A 105 0.63 -12.12 16.41
CA ASP A 105 -0.60 -11.32 16.46
C ASP A 105 -1.85 -12.21 16.62
N PRO A 106 -2.92 -11.72 17.27
CA PRO A 106 -4.08 -12.52 17.57
C PRO A 106 -4.97 -12.83 16.37
N ALA A 107 -5.62 -14.02 16.43
CA ALA A 107 -6.69 -14.41 15.51
C ALA A 107 -7.94 -14.79 16.28
N ILE A 108 -9.09 -14.28 15.83
CA ILE A 108 -10.44 -14.59 16.33
C ILE A 108 -11.11 -15.48 15.30
N PHE A 109 -11.51 -16.69 15.67
CA PHE A 109 -12.25 -17.61 14.81
C PHE A 109 -13.71 -17.66 15.23
N LEU A 110 -14.62 -17.41 14.29
CA LEU A 110 -16.06 -17.39 14.51
C LEU A 110 -16.77 -18.36 13.58
N HIS A 111 -17.86 -18.94 14.05
CA HIS A 111 -18.84 -19.59 13.17
C HIS A 111 -19.54 -18.54 12.33
N GLY A 112 -20.02 -18.93 11.15
CA GLY A 112 -20.65 -18.02 10.22
C GLY A 112 -20.21 -18.28 8.79
N GLY A 113 -20.10 -17.21 7.99
CA GLY A 113 -19.80 -17.30 6.57
C GLY A 113 -21.03 -17.64 5.74
N HIS A 114 -20.81 -17.86 4.46
CA HIS A 114 -21.86 -18.13 3.50
C HIS A 114 -21.53 -19.41 2.70
N ASP A 115 -22.50 -19.93 2.01
CA ASP A 115 -22.35 -21.01 1.03
C ASP A 115 -21.97 -20.46 -0.36
N PRO A 116 -21.68 -21.30 -1.35
CA PRO A 116 -21.38 -20.85 -2.72
C PRO A 116 -22.50 -20.05 -3.40
N HIS A 117 -23.74 -20.14 -2.91
CA HIS A 117 -24.91 -19.41 -3.43
C HIS A 117 -25.13 -18.08 -2.70
N GLY A 118 -24.41 -17.81 -1.61
CA GLY A 118 -24.51 -16.58 -0.81
C GLY A 118 -25.51 -16.68 0.33
N SER A 119 -26.06 -17.87 0.64
CA SER A 119 -26.88 -18.09 1.83
C SER A 119 -26.00 -18.22 3.07
N ALA A 120 -26.45 -17.71 4.23
CA ALA A 120 -25.70 -17.84 5.46
C ALA A 120 -25.53 -19.33 5.85
N ALA A 121 -24.29 -19.77 6.05
CA ALA A 121 -23.97 -21.14 6.45
C ALA A 121 -24.26 -21.38 7.94
N ALA A 122 -24.08 -20.36 8.77
CA ALA A 122 -24.42 -20.34 10.19
C ALA A 122 -24.61 -18.89 10.65
N PRO A 123 -25.35 -18.63 11.75
CA PRO A 123 -25.45 -17.31 12.33
C PRO A 123 -24.08 -16.81 12.84
N LEU A 124 -23.81 -15.51 12.68
CA LEU A 124 -22.62 -14.87 13.20
C LEU A 124 -22.86 -14.40 14.65
N ASP A 125 -22.00 -14.82 15.56
CA ASP A 125 -22.04 -14.40 16.97
C ASP A 125 -21.28 -13.08 17.17
N LEU A 126 -21.99 -11.95 17.01
CA LEU A 126 -21.44 -10.61 17.18
C LEU A 126 -21.14 -10.27 18.65
N ALA A 127 -21.86 -10.89 19.62
CA ALA A 127 -21.60 -10.67 21.04
C ALA A 127 -20.22 -11.26 21.42
N ARG A 128 -19.95 -12.48 21.01
CA ARG A 128 -18.64 -13.12 21.19
C ARG A 128 -17.54 -12.31 20.48
N LEU A 129 -17.77 -11.85 19.25
CA LEU A 129 -16.81 -10.98 18.56
C LEU A 129 -16.49 -9.75 19.38
N ALA A 130 -17.51 -9.06 19.90
CA ALA A 130 -17.32 -7.85 20.70
C ALA A 130 -16.46 -8.09 21.95
N ASP A 131 -16.67 -9.20 22.64
CA ASP A 131 -15.90 -9.54 23.84
C ASP A 131 -14.43 -9.88 23.50
N GLU A 132 -14.20 -10.65 22.44
CA GLU A 132 -12.85 -10.98 21.99
C GLU A 132 -12.11 -9.73 21.47
N VAL A 133 -12.77 -8.83 20.74
CA VAL A 133 -12.19 -7.56 20.28
C VAL A 133 -11.77 -6.68 21.45
N ARG A 134 -12.63 -6.50 22.47
CA ARG A 134 -12.27 -5.71 23.67
C ARG A 134 -11.04 -6.28 24.40
N ALA A 135 -10.89 -7.60 24.43
CA ALA A 135 -9.77 -8.25 25.10
C ALA A 135 -8.41 -8.02 24.43
N ILE A 136 -8.40 -7.73 23.12
CA ILE A 136 -7.17 -7.58 22.33
C ILE A 136 -6.93 -6.16 21.79
N ASP A 137 -7.89 -5.26 21.95
CA ASP A 137 -7.86 -3.92 21.34
C ASP A 137 -6.55 -3.16 21.61
N SER A 138 -6.08 -3.15 22.88
CA SER A 138 -4.84 -2.44 23.24
C SER A 138 -3.57 -3.00 22.61
N ARG A 139 -3.62 -4.20 22.01
CA ARG A 139 -2.46 -4.93 21.48
C ARG A 139 -2.27 -4.75 19.98
N VAL A 140 -3.26 -4.19 19.27
CA VAL A 140 -3.27 -4.13 17.80
C VAL A 140 -3.61 -2.73 17.30
N GLU A 141 -3.16 -2.40 16.10
CA GLU A 141 -3.42 -1.10 15.45
C GLU A 141 -4.50 -1.16 14.38
N ALA A 142 -4.79 -2.35 13.85
CA ALA A 142 -5.80 -2.55 12.81
C ALA A 142 -6.36 -3.97 12.86
N PHE A 143 -7.46 -4.18 12.15
CA PHE A 143 -8.12 -5.48 12.03
C PHE A 143 -8.27 -5.90 10.57
N ALA A 144 -8.12 -7.20 10.31
CA ALA A 144 -8.41 -7.85 9.04
C ALA A 144 -9.61 -8.78 9.21
N VAL A 145 -10.67 -8.58 8.45
CA VAL A 145 -11.89 -9.40 8.53
C VAL A 145 -12.03 -10.20 7.24
N THR A 146 -12.23 -11.52 7.38
CA THR A 146 -12.42 -12.44 6.26
C THR A 146 -13.53 -13.43 6.59
N ALA A 147 -14.53 -13.55 5.71
CA ALA A 147 -15.58 -14.55 5.83
C ALA A 147 -15.58 -15.51 4.64
N GLN A 148 -16.02 -16.75 4.90
CA GLN A 148 -16.22 -17.74 3.88
C GLN A 148 -17.25 -17.24 2.87
N PHE A 149 -16.92 -17.33 1.57
CA PHE A 149 -17.73 -16.83 0.44
C PHE A 149 -18.17 -15.36 0.54
N SER A 150 -17.43 -14.50 1.27
CA SER A 150 -17.74 -13.05 1.34
C SER A 150 -17.76 -12.34 -0.01
N VAL A 151 -17.13 -12.89 -1.05
CA VAL A 151 -17.22 -12.38 -2.43
C VAL A 151 -18.57 -12.69 -3.10
N ARG A 152 -19.39 -13.56 -2.52
CA ARG A 152 -20.76 -13.84 -2.93
C ARG A 152 -21.78 -13.05 -2.11
N ASN A 153 -21.56 -13.03 -0.79
CA ASN A 153 -22.33 -12.24 0.14
C ASN A 153 -21.39 -11.69 1.25
N PRO A 154 -21.13 -10.38 1.30
CA PRO A 154 -20.22 -9.78 2.26
C PRO A 154 -20.85 -9.48 3.64
N GLU A 155 -22.12 -9.82 3.87
CA GLU A 155 -22.89 -9.41 5.05
C GLU A 155 -22.14 -9.68 6.37
N HIS A 156 -21.56 -10.86 6.56
CA HIS A 156 -20.84 -11.20 7.79
C HIS A 156 -19.51 -10.42 7.94
N GLU A 157 -18.79 -10.12 6.85
CA GLU A 157 -17.63 -9.25 6.93
C GLU A 157 -18.03 -7.80 7.30
N LEU A 158 -19.12 -7.31 6.70
CA LEU A 158 -19.63 -5.96 6.97
C LEU A 158 -20.09 -5.82 8.41
N ALA A 159 -20.93 -6.77 8.91
CA ALA A 159 -21.42 -6.76 10.28
C ALA A 159 -20.27 -6.85 11.30
N ALA A 160 -19.30 -7.73 11.07
CA ALA A 160 -18.13 -7.83 11.94
C ALA A 160 -17.29 -6.56 11.94
N ALA A 161 -17.09 -5.94 10.77
CA ALA A 161 -16.34 -4.70 10.66
C ALA A 161 -17.02 -3.51 11.34
N GLU A 162 -18.34 -3.44 11.33
CA GLU A 162 -19.11 -2.42 12.04
C GLU A 162 -18.87 -2.52 13.54
N VAL A 163 -19.02 -3.72 14.13
CA VAL A 163 -18.73 -3.98 15.55
C VAL A 163 -17.30 -3.58 15.91
N VAL A 164 -16.32 -3.98 15.11
CA VAL A 164 -14.92 -3.64 15.38
C VAL A 164 -14.70 -2.12 15.34
N ARG A 165 -15.23 -1.42 14.33
CA ARG A 165 -15.07 0.04 14.19
C ARG A 165 -15.75 0.80 15.32
N GLU A 166 -16.97 0.41 15.71
CA GLU A 166 -17.69 1.02 16.83
C GLU A 166 -16.97 0.89 18.16
N LEU A 167 -16.37 -0.29 18.42
CA LEU A 167 -15.68 -0.55 19.67
C LEU A 167 -14.29 0.09 19.75
N THR A 168 -13.56 0.15 18.64
CA THR A 168 -12.12 0.46 18.66
C THR A 168 -11.75 1.75 17.95
N GLY A 169 -12.56 2.21 17.01
CA GLY A 169 -12.22 3.31 16.10
C GLY A 169 -11.07 3.01 15.14
N LYS A 170 -10.57 1.77 15.10
CA LYS A 170 -9.39 1.37 14.32
C LYS A 170 -9.72 1.00 12.88
N PRO A 171 -8.73 1.08 11.97
CA PRO A 171 -8.88 0.63 10.59
C PRO A 171 -9.26 -0.85 10.50
N VAL A 172 -10.17 -1.17 9.60
CA VAL A 172 -10.63 -2.54 9.32
C VAL A 172 -10.51 -2.82 7.83
N THR A 173 -9.70 -3.80 7.48
CA THR A 173 -9.61 -4.33 6.11
C THR A 173 -10.62 -5.45 5.90
N LEU A 174 -11.46 -5.34 4.87
CA LEU A 174 -12.39 -6.36 4.44
C LEU A 174 -11.79 -7.16 3.28
N SER A 175 -11.77 -8.49 3.39
CA SER A 175 -11.08 -9.33 2.41
C SER A 175 -11.73 -9.26 1.02
N HIS A 176 -13.05 -9.11 0.93
CA HIS A 176 -13.78 -9.00 -0.34
C HIS A 176 -13.50 -7.68 -1.08
N HIS A 177 -13.05 -6.62 -0.40
CA HIS A 177 -12.61 -5.38 -1.03
C HIS A 177 -11.29 -5.55 -1.78
N LEU A 178 -10.40 -6.45 -1.31
CA LEU A 178 -9.06 -6.62 -1.90
C LEU A 178 -9.08 -7.56 -3.11
N SER A 179 -9.97 -8.54 -3.14
CA SER A 179 -10.01 -9.53 -4.21
C SER A 179 -11.37 -10.16 -4.37
N ALA A 180 -11.83 -10.28 -5.63
CA ALA A 180 -13.05 -11.00 -6.00
C ALA A 180 -12.84 -12.52 -6.14
N ARG A 181 -11.64 -13.05 -5.88
CA ARG A 181 -11.35 -14.49 -6.02
C ARG A 181 -11.96 -15.28 -4.87
N LEU A 182 -12.46 -16.49 -5.18
CA LEU A 182 -13.12 -17.38 -4.20
C LEU A 182 -12.18 -17.92 -3.11
N ASN A 183 -10.86 -17.88 -3.29
CA ASN A 183 -9.89 -18.43 -2.31
C ASN A 183 -9.87 -17.60 -1.02
N GLY A 184 -10.81 -17.86 -0.11
CA GLY A 184 -10.97 -17.17 1.17
C GLY A 184 -9.71 -17.20 2.05
N PRO A 185 -9.05 -18.36 2.26
CA PRO A 185 -7.82 -18.43 3.06
C PRO A 185 -6.69 -17.53 2.54
N LYS A 186 -6.47 -17.46 1.23
CA LYS A 186 -5.48 -16.51 0.65
C LYS A 186 -5.93 -15.05 0.76
N ARG A 187 -7.25 -14.78 0.69
CA ARG A 187 -7.75 -13.42 0.95
C ARG A 187 -7.52 -13.01 2.40
N ALA A 188 -7.66 -13.95 3.37
CA ALA A 188 -7.36 -13.68 4.78
C ALA A 188 -5.91 -13.20 4.95
N VAL A 189 -4.95 -13.94 4.41
CA VAL A 189 -3.52 -13.56 4.43
C VAL A 189 -3.32 -12.18 3.79
N THR A 190 -3.92 -11.94 2.62
CA THR A 190 -3.81 -10.64 1.94
C THR A 190 -4.41 -9.50 2.79
N ALA A 191 -5.55 -9.73 3.45
CA ALA A 191 -6.18 -8.73 4.32
C ALA A 191 -5.32 -8.41 5.56
N ILE A 192 -4.68 -9.42 6.16
CA ILE A 192 -3.73 -9.24 7.26
C ILE A 192 -2.54 -8.40 6.83
N LEU A 193 -1.90 -8.75 5.72
CA LEU A 193 -0.76 -8.01 5.19
C LEU A 193 -1.15 -6.56 4.81
N ASN A 194 -2.35 -6.36 4.25
CA ASN A 194 -2.88 -5.02 3.99
C ASN A 194 -3.02 -4.21 5.28
N SER A 195 -3.65 -4.80 6.31
CA SER A 195 -3.88 -4.14 7.60
C SER A 195 -2.57 -3.71 8.26
N ARG A 196 -1.50 -4.50 8.14
CA ARG A 196 -0.15 -4.19 8.65
C ARG A 196 0.47 -2.95 8.04
N LEU A 197 0.04 -2.56 6.85
CA LEU A 197 0.61 -1.47 6.06
C LEU A 197 -0.18 -0.16 6.18
N ILE A 198 -1.43 -0.19 6.67
CA ILE A 198 -2.33 0.97 6.64
C ILE A 198 -1.69 2.20 7.28
N SER A 199 -1.26 2.10 8.53
CA SER A 199 -0.71 3.27 9.25
C SER A 199 0.62 3.75 8.67
N ILE A 200 1.42 2.85 8.12
CA ILE A 200 2.72 3.18 7.50
C ILE A 200 2.50 4.01 6.23
N ILE A 201 1.61 3.54 5.36
CA ILE A 201 1.37 4.20 4.07
C ILE A 201 0.49 5.44 4.23
N ASP A 202 -0.51 5.43 5.12
CA ASP A 202 -1.29 6.63 5.44
C ASP A 202 -0.38 7.73 6.01
N GLY A 203 0.55 7.38 6.90
CA GLY A 203 1.55 8.31 7.43
C GLY A 203 2.41 8.94 6.32
N LEU A 204 2.93 8.14 5.39
CA LEU A 204 3.71 8.65 4.25
C LEU A 204 2.88 9.58 3.37
N VAL A 205 1.66 9.18 3.02
CA VAL A 205 0.79 9.97 2.14
C VAL A 205 0.46 11.31 2.80
N ARG A 206 0.00 11.32 4.06
CA ARG A 206 -0.31 12.55 4.80
C ARG A 206 0.88 13.48 4.92
N THR A 207 2.06 12.92 5.24
CA THR A 207 3.30 13.69 5.32
C THR A 207 3.63 14.34 3.99
N THR A 208 3.50 13.60 2.89
CA THR A 208 3.76 14.12 1.55
C THR A 208 2.76 15.22 1.18
N GLU A 209 1.46 15.01 1.41
CA GLU A 209 0.42 16.02 1.15
C GLU A 209 0.65 17.30 1.96
N ALA A 210 0.96 17.18 3.25
CA ALA A 210 1.26 18.34 4.11
C ALA A 210 2.51 19.09 3.61
N ALA A 211 3.58 18.36 3.31
CA ALA A 211 4.83 18.95 2.82
C ALA A 211 4.63 19.73 1.49
N LEU A 212 3.78 19.25 0.61
CA LEU A 212 3.43 19.90 -0.65
C LEU A 212 2.58 21.14 -0.41
N ALA A 213 1.54 21.03 0.44
CA ALA A 213 0.64 22.14 0.77
C ALA A 213 1.39 23.31 1.40
N ASP A 214 2.31 23.04 2.35
CA ASP A 214 3.17 24.05 3.02
C ASP A 214 4.06 24.82 2.02
N ARG A 215 4.30 24.25 0.85
CA ARG A 215 5.12 24.83 -0.23
C ARG A 215 4.30 25.41 -1.38
N GLY A 216 2.98 25.47 -1.22
CA GLY A 216 2.07 26.02 -2.23
C GLY A 216 1.84 25.12 -3.44
N VAL A 217 2.17 23.83 -3.34
CA VAL A 217 1.87 22.84 -4.37
C VAL A 217 0.48 22.26 -4.10
N ASN A 218 -0.48 22.56 -4.97
CA ASN A 218 -1.88 22.13 -4.84
C ASN A 218 -2.25 20.99 -5.82
N ALA A 219 -1.25 20.32 -6.36
CA ALA A 219 -1.46 19.23 -7.32
C ALA A 219 -1.95 17.94 -6.61
N PRO A 220 -2.75 17.11 -7.30
CA PRO A 220 -3.17 15.82 -6.75
C PRO A 220 -1.98 14.89 -6.56
N VAL A 221 -1.96 14.20 -5.41
CA VAL A 221 -0.97 13.15 -5.12
C VAL A 221 -1.51 11.81 -5.61
N MET A 222 -0.81 11.21 -6.56
CA MET A 222 -1.06 9.87 -7.06
C MET A 222 0.04 8.93 -6.58
N VAL A 223 -0.29 7.67 -6.32
CA VAL A 223 0.67 6.69 -5.81
C VAL A 223 0.87 5.58 -6.84
N VAL A 224 2.11 5.18 -7.04
CA VAL A 224 2.46 4.10 -7.97
C VAL A 224 2.10 2.75 -7.36
N ARG A 225 1.38 1.91 -8.10
CA ARG A 225 1.11 0.51 -7.76
C ARG A 225 2.23 -0.41 -8.21
N GLY A 226 2.17 -1.65 -7.71
CA GLY A 226 3.12 -2.71 -8.09
C GLY A 226 3.06 -3.14 -9.56
N ASP A 227 2.04 -2.74 -10.31
CA ASP A 227 1.93 -2.93 -11.76
C ASP A 227 2.37 -1.69 -12.57
N GLY A 228 2.84 -0.64 -11.90
CA GLY A 228 3.28 0.62 -12.53
C GLY A 228 2.17 1.62 -12.81
N SER A 229 0.90 1.30 -12.57
CA SER A 229 -0.21 2.24 -12.71
C SER A 229 -0.25 3.25 -11.56
N LEU A 230 -0.92 4.40 -11.80
CA LEU A 230 -1.15 5.42 -10.79
C LEU A 230 -2.56 5.31 -10.23
N VAL A 231 -2.68 5.42 -8.90
CA VAL A 231 -3.95 5.47 -8.20
C VAL A 231 -3.98 6.64 -7.21
N SER A 232 -5.17 7.06 -6.82
CA SER A 232 -5.30 8.16 -5.86
C SER A 232 -4.74 7.80 -4.48
N ALA A 233 -4.28 8.82 -3.75
CA ALA A 233 -3.86 8.68 -2.36
C ALA A 233 -4.97 8.06 -1.47
N ALA A 234 -6.23 8.41 -1.71
CA ALA A 234 -7.38 7.83 -0.99
C ALA A 234 -7.49 6.31 -1.20
N PHE A 235 -7.32 5.84 -2.44
CA PHE A 235 -7.34 4.40 -2.75
C PHE A 235 -6.24 3.65 -2.00
N VAL A 236 -5.02 4.20 -1.96
CA VAL A 236 -3.87 3.55 -1.32
C VAL A 236 -4.00 3.53 0.21
N ARG A 237 -4.66 4.50 0.83
CA ARG A 237 -4.97 4.48 2.26
C ARG A 237 -5.83 3.28 2.66
N GLU A 238 -6.72 2.81 1.79
CA GLU A 238 -7.53 1.61 2.02
C GLU A 238 -6.82 0.32 1.59
N ARG A 239 -6.01 0.40 0.53
CA ARG A 239 -5.35 -0.74 -0.10
C ARG A 239 -3.84 -0.57 -0.24
N PRO A 240 -3.11 -0.34 0.86
CA PRO A 240 -1.66 -0.15 0.81
C PRO A 240 -0.89 -1.37 0.27
N ILE A 241 -1.46 -2.56 0.34
CA ILE A 241 -0.89 -3.79 -0.25
C ILE A 241 -0.61 -3.65 -1.76
N GLU A 242 -1.35 -2.81 -2.46
CA GLU A 242 -1.19 -2.56 -3.89
C GLU A 242 0.09 -1.77 -4.23
N THR A 243 0.74 -1.17 -3.25
CA THR A 243 2.01 -0.44 -3.43
C THR A 243 3.24 -1.33 -3.33
N ILE A 244 3.07 -2.63 -3.06
CA ILE A 244 4.19 -3.58 -3.02
C ILE A 244 4.84 -3.61 -4.41
N LEU A 245 6.19 -3.52 -4.42
CA LEU A 245 7.01 -3.46 -5.64
C LEU A 245 6.77 -2.21 -6.52
N SER A 246 6.17 -1.15 -6.01
CA SER A 246 5.94 0.09 -6.77
C SER A 246 7.24 0.76 -7.26
N GLY A 247 8.33 0.71 -6.48
CA GLY A 247 9.63 1.24 -6.90
C GLY A 247 10.19 0.54 -8.15
N PRO A 248 10.34 -0.79 -8.16
CA PRO A 248 10.72 -1.55 -9.37
C PRO A 248 9.78 -1.34 -10.55
N ALA A 249 8.46 -1.25 -10.31
CA ALA A 249 7.48 -1.00 -11.35
C ALA A 249 7.65 0.40 -11.96
N ALA A 250 7.84 1.43 -11.12
CA ALA A 250 8.14 2.80 -11.58
C ALA A 250 9.43 2.86 -12.39
N SER A 251 10.49 2.16 -11.95
CA SER A 251 11.77 2.08 -12.69
C SER A 251 11.58 1.46 -14.07
N LEU A 252 10.77 0.39 -14.16
CA LEU A 252 10.48 -0.29 -15.42
C LEU A 252 9.75 0.62 -16.41
N VAL A 253 8.64 1.22 -15.96
CA VAL A 253 7.85 2.14 -16.80
C VAL A 253 8.67 3.36 -17.20
N GLY A 254 9.48 3.88 -16.24
CA GLY A 254 10.39 4.98 -16.46
C GLY A 254 11.41 4.72 -17.55
N ALA A 255 12.07 3.59 -17.49
CA ALA A 255 13.06 3.22 -18.49
C ALA A 255 12.43 3.04 -19.88
N ALA A 256 11.28 2.37 -19.99
CA ALA A 256 10.56 2.21 -21.26
C ALA A 256 10.21 3.55 -21.90
N HIS A 257 9.69 4.50 -21.10
CA HIS A 257 9.32 5.84 -21.60
C HIS A 257 10.53 6.66 -22.07
N LEU A 258 11.66 6.64 -21.31
CA LEU A 258 12.85 7.42 -21.65
C LEU A 258 13.58 6.87 -22.87
N THR A 259 13.61 5.56 -23.01
CA THR A 259 14.33 4.91 -24.12
C THR A 259 13.48 4.74 -25.36
N GLY A 260 12.15 4.70 -25.22
CA GLY A 260 11.22 4.36 -26.30
C GLY A 260 11.32 2.90 -26.74
N LEU A 261 11.93 2.03 -25.94
CA LEU A 261 12.07 0.60 -26.24
C LEU A 261 10.92 -0.19 -25.64
N ASP A 262 10.26 -1.00 -26.47
CA ASP A 262 9.18 -1.91 -26.03
C ASP A 262 9.71 -3.25 -25.52
N ASP A 263 10.86 -3.70 -26.05
CA ASP A 263 11.55 -4.92 -25.64
C ASP A 263 12.94 -4.57 -25.08
N ALA A 264 13.11 -4.67 -23.77
CA ALA A 264 14.38 -4.41 -23.10
C ALA A 264 14.53 -5.20 -21.80
N ILE A 265 15.77 -5.51 -21.44
CA ILE A 265 16.12 -5.99 -20.11
C ILE A 265 16.55 -4.78 -19.30
N ILE A 266 15.82 -4.48 -18.21
CA ILE A 266 16.14 -3.39 -17.30
C ILE A 266 16.81 -3.98 -16.07
N SER A 267 18.06 -3.54 -15.82
CA SER A 267 18.80 -3.88 -14.62
C SER A 267 18.71 -2.71 -13.64
N ASP A 268 17.96 -2.90 -12.57
CA ASP A 268 17.89 -1.97 -11.44
C ASP A 268 18.92 -2.42 -10.39
N ILE A 269 20.01 -1.68 -10.25
CA ILE A 269 21.10 -1.98 -9.34
C ILE A 269 21.03 -1.05 -8.15
N ASP A 270 20.45 -1.55 -7.06
CA ASP A 270 20.41 -0.84 -5.78
C ASP A 270 21.63 -1.20 -4.92
N ARG A 271 21.91 -0.36 -3.93
CA ARG A 271 23.03 -0.56 -2.99
C ARG A 271 23.02 -1.92 -2.28
N LYS A 272 21.83 -2.51 -2.05
CA LYS A 272 21.64 -3.79 -1.35
C LYS A 272 21.20 -4.94 -2.24
N SER A 273 20.71 -4.68 -3.45
CA SER A 273 20.17 -5.72 -4.32
C SER A 273 20.30 -5.36 -5.79
N THR A 274 20.47 -6.37 -6.63
CA THR A 274 20.36 -6.26 -8.09
C THR A 274 19.10 -6.99 -8.53
N ARG A 275 18.22 -6.31 -9.25
CA ARG A 275 16.99 -6.90 -9.80
C ARG A 275 17.03 -6.83 -11.31
N LEU A 276 16.71 -7.95 -11.96
CA LEU A 276 16.53 -8.05 -13.40
C LEU A 276 15.05 -8.17 -13.69
N ASN A 277 14.49 -7.24 -14.44
CA ASN A 277 13.10 -7.26 -14.89
C ASN A 277 13.06 -7.27 -16.42
N SER A 278 12.23 -8.13 -16.99
CA SER A 278 11.91 -8.13 -18.43
C SER A 278 10.48 -7.64 -18.63
N SER A 279 10.26 -6.68 -19.54
CA SER A 279 8.93 -6.23 -19.92
C SER A 279 8.48 -6.92 -21.20
N HIS A 280 7.34 -7.61 -21.15
CA HIS A 280 6.65 -8.13 -22.33
C HIS A 280 5.24 -7.57 -22.52
N GLN A 281 4.90 -6.43 -21.88
CA GLN A 281 3.58 -5.81 -22.08
C GLN A 281 3.61 -4.30 -21.90
N ILE A 282 2.87 -3.64 -22.78
CA ILE A 282 2.59 -2.20 -22.83
C ILE A 282 1.91 -1.76 -21.54
N ILE A 283 2.53 -0.84 -20.81
CA ILE A 283 1.92 -0.19 -19.64
C ILE A 283 1.73 1.29 -19.97
N SER A 284 0.49 1.75 -19.89
CA SER A 284 0.13 3.15 -20.11
C SER A 284 0.34 3.96 -18.82
N TYR A 285 1.18 4.96 -18.90
CA TYR A 285 1.36 6.06 -17.93
C TYR A 285 1.86 5.72 -16.52
N ALA A 286 3.15 5.88 -16.30
CA ALA A 286 3.72 6.14 -14.98
C ALA A 286 4.78 7.23 -15.06
N VAL A 287 4.78 8.11 -14.06
CA VAL A 287 5.74 9.20 -13.90
C VAL A 287 6.93 8.72 -13.08
N PHE A 288 8.08 9.14 -13.46
CA PHE A 288 9.40 8.62 -13.20
C PHE A 288 10.00 8.88 -11.82
N CYS A 289 10.73 7.90 -11.32
CA CYS A 289 11.94 8.13 -10.53
C CYS A 289 13.15 7.60 -11.31
N LEU A 290 14.00 8.50 -11.78
CA LEU A 290 15.32 8.15 -12.27
C LEU A 290 16.27 8.03 -11.08
N LYS A 291 16.75 6.82 -10.81
CA LYS A 291 17.96 6.63 -9.98
C LYS A 291 19.19 6.75 -10.88
N LYS A 292 20.05 7.72 -10.59
CA LYS A 292 21.43 7.73 -11.06
C LYS A 292 22.31 6.94 -10.14
#